data_1eeeb292209e31fc57337e3bf2d3140c
#
_entry.id   1eeeb292209e31fc57337e3bf2d3140c
#
_cell.length_a   1.000
_cell.length_b   1.000
_cell.length_c   1.000
_cell.angle_alpha   90.00
_cell.angle_beta   90.00
_cell.angle_gamma   90.00
#
_symmetry.space_group_name_H-M   'P 1'
#
loop_
_entity.id
_entity.type
_entity.pdbx_description
1 polymer ?
#
loop_
_entity_poly.entity_id
_entity_poly.type
_entity_poly.pdbx_seq_one_letter_code
_entity_poly.pdbx_strand_id
1 'polypeptide(L)' 'KLLVIHNFGNSEIEIPLTDRTEKAIAVSGNVQEKEDHGNFYLKLDGYASVVNLLKN' A
#
# COMPACT_ATOMS: atom_id res chain seq x y z
N LYS A 1 2.10 5.37 -13.70
CA LYS A 1 1.04 4.43 -13.30
C LYS A 1 0.74 4.61 -11.83
N LEU A 2 -0.52 4.68 -11.49
CA LEU A 2 -0.95 4.89 -10.10
C LEU A 2 -1.64 3.64 -9.56
N LEU A 3 -1.37 3.37 -8.31
CA LEU A 3 -2.07 2.32 -7.55
C LEU A 3 -2.85 3.02 -6.44
N VAL A 4 -4.17 2.84 -6.46
CA VAL A 4 -5.05 3.43 -5.44
C VAL A 4 -5.64 2.29 -4.62
N ILE A 5 -5.45 2.35 -3.31
CA ILE A 5 -5.94 1.32 -2.40
C ILE A 5 -6.67 2.01 -1.25
N HIS A 6 -7.83 1.47 -0.90
CA HIS A 6 -8.57 1.95 0.26
C HIS A 6 -9.09 0.75 1.05
N ASN A 7 -8.80 0.72 2.34
CA ASN A 7 -9.31 -0.31 3.23
C ASN A 7 -10.64 0.17 3.82
N PHE A 8 -11.74 -0.41 3.34
CA PHE A 8 -13.08 -0.07 3.81
C PHE A 8 -13.46 -0.73 5.13
N GLY A 9 -12.65 -1.67 5.61
CA GLY A 9 -12.90 -2.36 6.85
C GLY A 9 -12.22 -1.70 8.04
N ASN A 10 -12.57 -2.16 9.23
CA ASN A 10 -11.97 -1.66 10.46
C ASN A 10 -10.80 -2.52 10.95
N SER A 11 -10.40 -3.51 10.18
CA SER A 11 -9.26 -4.38 10.48
C SER A 11 -8.13 -4.12 9.52
N GLU A 12 -6.91 -4.36 9.99
CA GLU A 12 -5.71 -4.25 9.18
C GLU A 12 -5.75 -5.24 8.03
N ILE A 13 -5.29 -4.80 6.86
CA ILE A 13 -5.14 -5.67 5.69
C ILE A 13 -3.73 -5.59 5.16
N GLU A 14 -3.33 -6.67 4.46
CA GLU A 14 -2.06 -6.72 3.74
C GLU A 14 -2.33 -6.98 2.27
N ILE A 15 -1.68 -6.21 1.40
CA ILE A 15 -1.87 -6.32 -0.04
C ILE A 15 -0.53 -6.61 -0.69
N PRO A 16 -0.37 -7.77 -1.34
CA PRO A 16 0.88 -8.06 -2.04
C PRO A 16 1.01 -7.17 -3.27
N LEU A 17 2.23 -6.73 -3.52
CA LEU A 17 2.55 -5.90 -4.67
C LEU A 17 3.32 -6.72 -5.68
N THR A 18 2.91 -6.64 -6.95
CA THR A 18 3.65 -7.29 -8.02
C THR A 18 4.81 -6.43 -8.50
N ASP A 19 4.69 -5.11 -8.34
CA ASP A 19 5.71 -4.16 -8.74
C ASP A 19 6.10 -3.29 -7.56
N ARG A 20 7.36 -2.87 -7.56
CA ARG A 20 7.85 -1.97 -6.55
C ARG A 20 7.27 -0.58 -6.77
N THR A 21 6.80 0.05 -5.69
CA THR A 21 6.32 1.42 -5.77
C THR A 21 7.49 2.38 -5.73
N GLU A 22 7.36 3.52 -6.42
CA GLU A 22 8.36 4.57 -6.33
C GLU A 22 8.15 5.41 -5.07
N LYS A 23 6.93 5.90 -4.89
CA LYS A 23 6.63 6.70 -3.71
C LYS A 23 5.13 6.76 -3.47
N ALA A 24 4.77 7.03 -2.22
CA ALA A 24 3.40 7.35 -1.86
C ALA A 24 3.14 8.82 -2.19
N ILE A 25 2.08 9.08 -2.95
CA ILE A 25 1.69 10.44 -3.33
C ILE A 25 0.73 11.00 -2.30
N ALA A 26 -0.20 10.17 -1.83
CA ALA A 26 -1.18 10.58 -0.83
C ALA A 26 -1.43 9.41 0.10
N VAL A 27 -1.51 9.69 1.39
CA VAL A 27 -1.75 8.68 2.42
C VAL A 27 -2.75 9.25 3.42
N SER A 28 -3.74 8.43 3.76
CA SER A 28 -4.67 8.74 4.85
C SER A 28 -4.69 7.56 5.81
N GLY A 29 -4.46 7.82 7.08
CA GLY A 29 -4.34 6.77 8.07
C GLY A 29 -2.94 6.17 8.07
N ASN A 30 -2.81 4.98 8.62
CA ASN A 30 -1.54 4.33 8.83
C ASN A 30 -1.28 3.30 7.73
N VAL A 31 -0.27 3.56 6.92
CA VAL A 31 0.11 2.68 5.80
C VAL A 31 1.60 2.43 5.87
N GLN A 32 1.98 1.16 5.75
CA GLN A 32 3.39 0.76 5.76
C GLN A 32 3.70 -0.08 4.53
N GLU A 33 4.86 0.17 3.93
CA GLU A 33 5.38 -0.69 2.86
C GLU A 33 6.42 -1.62 3.48
N LYS A 34 6.24 -2.92 3.25
CA LYS A 34 7.09 -3.96 3.83
C LYS A 34 7.73 -4.79 2.75
N GLU A 35 8.89 -5.35 3.09
CA GLU A 35 9.59 -6.29 2.22
C GLU A 35 9.92 -7.55 3.02
N ASP A 36 9.68 -8.72 2.42
CA ASP A 36 10.00 -10.00 3.04
C ASP A 36 10.47 -10.96 1.95
N HIS A 37 11.75 -11.35 2.03
CA HIS A 37 12.36 -12.30 1.07
C HIS A 37 12.15 -11.89 -0.38
N GLY A 38 12.31 -10.61 -0.67
CA GLY A 38 12.15 -10.10 -2.03
C GLY A 38 10.72 -9.83 -2.45
N ASN A 39 9.76 -10.13 -1.60
CA ASN A 39 8.36 -9.83 -1.86
C ASN A 39 7.97 -8.52 -1.18
N PHE A 40 7.21 -7.69 -1.90
CA PHE A 40 6.75 -6.41 -1.37
C PHE A 40 5.25 -6.48 -1.10
N TYR A 41 4.83 -5.82 -0.02
CA TYR A 41 3.40 -5.70 0.29
C TYR A 41 3.13 -4.42 1.07
N LEU A 42 1.88 -3.97 0.98
CA LEU A 42 1.40 -2.82 1.75
C LEU A 42 0.53 -3.31 2.89
N LYS A 43 0.74 -2.70 4.04
CA LYS A 43 -0.02 -2.99 5.25
C LYS A 43 -0.83 -1.74 5.58
N LEU A 44 -2.15 -1.86 5.55
CA LEU A 44 -3.05 -0.74 5.80
C LEU A 44 -3.89 -1.00 7.03
N ASP A 45 -3.89 -0.05 7.96
CA ASP A 45 -4.79 -0.10 9.10
C ASP A 45 -6.23 0.10 8.63
N GLY A 46 -7.18 -0.14 9.53
CA GLY A 46 -8.59 0.04 9.22
C GLY A 46 -8.86 1.44 8.67
N TYR A 47 -9.62 1.52 7.59
CA TYR A 47 -10.01 2.75 6.89
C TYR A 47 -8.84 3.56 6.33
N ALA A 48 -7.63 3.02 6.32
CA ALA A 48 -6.50 3.68 5.69
C ALA A 48 -6.58 3.63 4.18
N SER A 49 -6.00 4.60 3.52
CA SER A 49 -5.93 4.63 2.07
C SER A 49 -4.58 5.16 1.61
N VAL A 50 -4.20 4.77 0.40
CA VAL A 50 -2.93 5.20 -0.17
C VAL A 50 -3.05 5.30 -1.68
N VAL A 51 -2.36 6.29 -2.24
CA VAL A 51 -2.15 6.42 -3.67
C VAL A 51 -0.65 6.36 -3.90
N ASN A 52 -0.20 5.33 -4.59
CA ASN A 52 1.22 5.11 -4.86
C ASN A 52 1.53 5.30 -6.34
N LEU A 53 2.68 5.90 -6.60
CA LEU A 53 3.23 5.93 -7.95
C LEU A 53 4.01 4.64 -8.17
N LEU A 54 3.62 3.88 -9.19
CA LEU A 54 4.28 2.64 -9.54
C LEU A 54 5.38 2.90 -10.55
N LYS A 55 6.45 2.15 -10.41
CA LYS A 55 7.53 2.16 -11.39
C LYS A 55 7.12 1.31 -12.59
N ASN A 56 7.29 1.87 -13.77
CA ASN A 56 7.03 1.13 -15.00
C ASN A 56 8.23 0.31 -15.43
#